data_ba6b94d2a5746dced0a51385efdbe7ae
#
_entry.id   ba6b94d2a5746dced0a51385efdbe7ae
#
_cell.length_a   1.000
_cell.length_b   1.000
_cell.length_c   1.000
_cell.angle_alpha   90.00
_cell.angle_beta   90.00
_cell.angle_gamma   90.00
#
_symmetry.space_group_name_H-M   'P 1'
#
loop_
_entity.id
_entity.type
_entity.pdbx_description
1 polymer ?
#
loop_
_entity_poly.entity_id
_entity_poly.type
_entity_poly.pdbx_seq_one_letter_code
_entity_poly.pdbx_strand_id
1 'polypeptide(L)'
;MQYRRSSICPFYFGITVTNSELEKIAIQACEQYHLSDKYNTHYVGERILRGKEFDKSQNQAVTRSQQSVYDRQSNMGRRQPMSRLETMLQQSAQRANRIEAYRQRIEEKEQQLENLKRYLEDHHIANQLIAKWFNMSTTRIGDSFFNMELIQERGAYNATELERLRAKESVRGMGILKDAGMDLISNTYVTFTTINYENGDERFERMNKSFQEAGKRMTINGKPVDIDLHGTESEFYAREHTTFNVKVEIYLFKLVWNERIENYFINKYYNCKDTRAFLTDKFFTMTFLGSEVSKCYMSENTGMDASAYNRAQITGQRLENYKAYLPLATIVALDNAYAKLQKKNEDFCVKAPLADVEDGKITAFIGLKEGINKKSKFEVLEKIYNEKDNTFRYKKVSTLTVEKDKVWDNRFTDLGVLSNGENNYVVNLIKNGKQITISDDQGKIKIGDASIDRTYLKGSIRNLAPGMLIRQTK
;
A
#
# COMPACT_ATOMS: atom_id res chain seq x y z
N MET A 1 -0.02 12.04 -23.49
CA MET A 1 0.14 11.35 -22.19
C MET A 1 -0.75 10.12 -22.20
N GLN A 2 -0.21 8.93 -22.00
CA GLN A 2 -1.00 7.70 -22.03
C GLN A 2 -1.85 7.62 -20.76
N TYR A 3 -3.17 7.51 -20.91
CA TYR A 3 -4.09 7.45 -19.77
C TYR A 3 -4.24 5.99 -19.30
N ARG A 4 -4.20 5.75 -17.99
CA ARG A 4 -4.17 4.40 -17.43
C ARG A 4 -5.56 3.95 -17.02
N ARG A 5 -5.78 2.61 -16.92
CA ARG A 5 -7.10 2.01 -16.67
C ARG A 5 -7.69 2.28 -15.29
N SER A 6 -6.87 2.65 -14.32
CA SER A 6 -7.30 2.93 -12.94
C SER A 6 -6.64 4.19 -12.43
N SER A 7 -7.33 4.90 -11.56
CA SER A 7 -6.82 6.11 -10.93
C SER A 7 -6.84 5.95 -9.42
N ILE A 8 -5.82 6.48 -8.75
CA ILE A 8 -5.72 6.48 -7.29
C ILE A 8 -5.48 7.89 -6.76
N CYS A 9 -6.17 8.22 -5.68
CA CYS A 9 -5.90 9.38 -4.84
C CYS A 9 -5.39 8.90 -3.48
N PRO A 10 -4.09 8.96 -3.20
CA PRO A 10 -3.54 8.56 -1.92
C PRO A 10 -3.56 9.71 -0.92
N PHE A 11 -4.07 9.43 0.28
CA PHE A 11 -3.97 10.25 1.47
C PHE A 11 -3.12 9.52 2.52
N TYR A 12 -2.34 10.28 3.28
CA TYR A 12 -1.53 9.79 4.38
C TYR A 12 -1.94 10.48 5.67
N PHE A 13 -2.00 9.74 6.76
CA PHE A 13 -2.35 10.26 8.07
C PHE A 13 -1.68 9.45 9.18
N GLY A 14 -1.60 10.01 10.39
CA GLY A 14 -1.02 9.31 11.53
C GLY A 14 0.41 8.81 11.26
N ILE A 15 1.21 9.63 10.56
CA ILE A 15 2.64 9.34 10.38
C ILE A 15 3.32 9.59 11.74
N THR A 16 3.72 8.50 12.39
CA THR A 16 4.28 8.55 13.74
C THR A 16 5.78 8.30 13.71
N VAL A 17 6.55 9.31 14.05
CA VAL A 17 8.02 9.26 14.19
C VAL A 17 8.41 10.14 15.37
N THR A 18 9.27 9.67 16.24
CA THR A 18 9.66 10.41 17.46
C THR A 18 10.58 11.61 17.21
N ASN A 19 11.31 11.60 16.10
CA ASN A 19 12.27 12.66 15.77
C ASN A 19 11.71 13.55 14.66
N SER A 20 11.70 14.88 14.87
CA SER A 20 11.14 15.84 13.92
C SER A 20 11.86 15.91 12.57
N GLU A 21 13.15 15.59 12.50
CA GLU A 21 13.88 15.51 11.24
C GLU A 21 13.48 14.26 10.45
N LEU A 22 13.34 13.13 11.15
CA LEU A 22 12.87 11.89 10.54
C LEU A 22 11.40 12.00 10.09
N GLU A 23 10.57 12.75 10.80
CA GLU A 23 9.19 13.04 10.39
C GLU A 23 9.14 13.77 9.05
N LYS A 24 9.97 14.78 8.85
CA LYS A 24 10.05 15.49 7.56
C LYS A 24 10.45 14.55 6.42
N ILE A 25 11.42 13.67 6.66
CA ILE A 25 11.88 12.69 5.67
C ILE A 25 10.77 11.67 5.39
N ALA A 26 10.04 11.22 6.41
CA ALA A 26 8.91 10.31 6.26
C ALA A 26 7.78 10.92 5.41
N ILE A 27 7.42 12.18 5.70
CA ILE A 27 6.43 12.93 4.92
C ILE A 27 6.89 13.06 3.47
N GLN A 28 8.14 13.48 3.24
CA GLN A 28 8.69 13.60 1.89
C GLN A 28 8.70 12.27 1.15
N ALA A 29 9.02 11.16 1.81
CA ALA A 29 8.96 9.82 1.20
C ALA A 29 7.54 9.45 0.78
N CYS A 30 6.53 9.80 1.58
CA CYS A 30 5.11 9.59 1.23
C CYS A 30 4.67 10.46 0.05
N GLU A 31 5.11 11.72 0.00
CA GLU A 31 4.78 12.65 -1.09
C GLU A 31 5.45 12.25 -2.41
N GLN A 32 6.66 11.72 -2.35
CA GLN A 32 7.42 11.25 -3.50
C GLN A 32 7.07 9.82 -3.91
N TYR A 33 6.32 9.07 -3.07
CA TYR A 33 5.94 7.71 -3.43
C TYR A 33 5.04 7.70 -4.66
N HIS A 34 5.50 7.00 -5.68
CA HIS A 34 4.76 6.75 -6.90
C HIS A 34 4.19 5.35 -6.89
N LEU A 35 2.88 5.28 -7.02
CA LEU A 35 2.22 4.02 -7.34
C LEU A 35 2.73 3.50 -8.68
N SER A 36 2.61 2.18 -8.87
CA SER A 36 3.05 1.58 -10.11
C SER A 36 2.47 2.31 -11.32
N ASP A 37 3.19 2.27 -12.41
CA ASP A 37 2.81 2.89 -13.70
C ASP A 37 1.44 2.51 -14.25
N LYS A 38 0.65 1.71 -13.56
CA LYS A 38 -0.70 1.30 -13.94
C LYS A 38 -1.79 2.23 -13.47
N TYR A 39 -1.47 3.15 -12.58
CA TYR A 39 -2.43 4.05 -12.00
C TYR A 39 -2.18 5.48 -12.45
N ASN A 40 -3.26 6.18 -12.81
CA ASN A 40 -3.20 7.64 -12.88
C ASN A 40 -3.29 8.17 -11.46
N THR A 41 -2.46 9.15 -11.13
CA THR A 41 -2.52 9.80 -9.82
C THR A 41 -3.47 10.98 -9.88
N HIS A 42 -4.64 10.83 -9.26
CA HIS A 42 -5.66 11.86 -9.18
C HIS A 42 -5.66 12.50 -7.79
N TYR A 43 -4.73 13.41 -7.54
CA TYR A 43 -4.70 14.14 -6.28
C TYR A 43 -5.85 15.14 -6.19
N VAL A 44 -6.57 15.09 -5.08
CA VAL A 44 -7.57 16.07 -4.67
C VAL A 44 -7.33 16.39 -3.18
N GLY A 45 -7.43 17.66 -2.80
CA GLY A 45 -7.14 18.10 -1.44
C GLY A 45 -5.66 17.95 -1.01
N GLU A 46 -5.43 18.05 0.29
CA GLU A 46 -4.10 17.85 0.91
C GLU A 46 -3.82 16.37 1.08
N ARG A 47 -2.62 15.94 0.68
CA ARG A 47 -2.23 14.53 0.73
C ARG A 47 -1.90 14.05 2.15
N ILE A 48 -1.37 14.93 2.99
CA ILE A 48 -1.01 14.64 4.38
C ILE A 48 -2.09 15.22 5.26
N LEU A 49 -2.89 14.36 5.85
CA LEU A 49 -3.97 14.75 6.73
C LEU A 49 -3.44 14.92 8.15
N ARG A 50 -3.68 16.10 8.71
CA ARG A 50 -3.30 16.47 10.08
C ARG A 50 -4.58 16.78 10.85
N GLY A 51 -4.69 16.26 12.07
CA GLY A 51 -5.83 16.53 12.92
C GLY A 51 -5.92 15.53 14.07
N LYS A 52 -6.54 15.96 15.17
CA LYS A 52 -6.68 15.13 16.38
C LYS A 52 -7.50 13.86 16.16
N GLU A 53 -8.39 13.86 15.18
CA GLU A 53 -9.17 12.70 14.77
C GLU A 53 -8.33 11.60 14.13
N PHE A 54 -7.17 11.96 13.54
CA PHE A 54 -6.26 11.05 12.87
C PHE A 54 -5.09 10.61 13.75
N ASP A 55 -4.79 11.35 14.84
CA ASP A 55 -3.58 11.13 15.65
C ASP A 55 -3.75 10.10 16.79
N LYS A 56 -4.98 9.78 17.18
CA LYS A 56 -5.23 9.13 18.49
C LYS A 56 -5.08 7.62 18.56
N SER A 57 -5.07 6.88 17.43
CA SER A 57 -5.26 5.42 17.52
C SER A 57 -3.99 4.57 17.57
N GLN A 58 -2.80 5.12 17.32
CA GLN A 58 -1.62 4.30 17.05
C GLN A 58 -0.69 4.02 18.23
N ASN A 59 -0.62 4.86 19.22
CA ASN A 59 0.37 4.72 20.30
C ASN A 59 0.14 3.52 21.25
N GLN A 60 -1.05 2.92 21.27
CA GLN A 60 -1.36 1.79 22.16
C GLN A 60 -1.23 0.41 21.48
N ALA A 61 -1.44 0.31 20.18
CA ALA A 61 -1.52 -0.99 19.49
C ALA A 61 -0.15 -1.68 19.29
N VAL A 62 0.93 -0.90 19.11
CA VAL A 62 2.28 -1.46 18.89
C VAL A 62 2.83 -2.07 20.18
N THR A 63 2.50 -1.50 21.32
CA THR A 63 3.05 -1.89 22.63
C THR A 63 2.61 -3.29 23.08
N ARG A 64 1.44 -3.77 22.67
CA ARG A 64 0.83 -5.00 23.25
C ARG A 64 1.08 -6.30 22.48
N SER A 65 1.32 -6.27 21.16
CA SER A 65 1.47 -7.51 20.38
C SER A 65 2.81 -8.23 20.56
N GLN A 66 3.83 -7.51 20.97
CA GLN A 66 5.18 -8.08 21.20
C GLN A 66 5.39 -8.55 22.66
N GLN A 67 4.57 -8.10 23.59
CA GLN A 67 4.62 -8.53 24.98
C GLN A 67 4.45 -10.05 25.14
N SER A 68 3.69 -10.69 24.23
CA SER A 68 3.42 -12.14 24.27
C SER A 68 4.63 -13.03 23.90
N VAL A 69 5.61 -12.50 23.16
CA VAL A 69 6.81 -13.27 22.76
C VAL A 69 7.84 -13.23 23.89
N TYR A 70 7.99 -12.10 24.57
CA TYR A 70 8.92 -11.95 25.68
C TYR A 70 8.44 -12.61 26.97
N ASP A 71 7.13 -12.67 27.23
CA ASP A 71 6.56 -13.45 28.35
C ASP A 71 6.89 -14.96 28.29
N ARG A 72 7.23 -15.47 27.10
CA ARG A 72 7.70 -16.86 26.95
C ARG A 72 9.17 -17.05 27.34
N GLN A 73 10.04 -16.07 27.11
CA GLN A 73 11.47 -16.17 27.40
C GLN A 73 11.82 -15.82 28.86
N SER A 74 11.09 -14.90 29.50
CA SER A 74 11.30 -14.53 30.90
C SER A 74 10.88 -15.62 31.92
N ASN A 75 10.21 -16.68 31.48
CA ASN A 75 9.75 -17.78 32.33
C ASN A 75 10.83 -18.83 32.69
N MET A 76 12.10 -18.62 32.32
CA MET A 76 13.19 -19.58 32.62
C MET A 76 13.88 -19.38 33.97
N GLY A 77 13.51 -18.38 34.76
CA GLY A 77 14.01 -18.24 36.13
C GLY A 77 13.28 -19.18 37.11
N ARG A 78 14.00 -19.87 38.00
CA ARG A 78 13.51 -20.83 39.01
C ARG A 78 12.21 -20.33 39.67
N ARG A 79 11.06 -20.85 39.23
CA ARG A 79 9.76 -20.64 39.90
C ARG A 79 9.59 -21.71 40.99
N GLN A 80 9.14 -21.30 42.15
CA GLN A 80 8.45 -22.26 43.05
C GLN A 80 7.24 -22.82 42.28
N PRO A 81 6.96 -24.14 42.38
CA PRO A 81 5.84 -24.73 41.66
C PRO A 81 4.54 -24.08 42.10
N MET A 82 3.94 -23.31 41.23
CA MET A 82 2.58 -22.78 41.42
C MET A 82 1.61 -23.95 41.51
N SER A 83 0.61 -23.83 42.38
CA SER A 83 -0.44 -24.81 42.42
C SER A 83 -1.18 -24.90 41.08
N ARG A 84 -1.69 -26.06 40.74
CA ARG A 84 -2.44 -26.29 39.49
C ARG A 84 -3.59 -25.27 39.34
N LEU A 85 -4.23 -24.88 40.44
CA LEU A 85 -5.29 -23.89 40.45
C LEU A 85 -4.81 -22.51 40.13
N GLU A 86 -3.70 -22.05 40.70
CA GLU A 86 -3.06 -20.75 40.40
C GLU A 86 -2.63 -20.64 38.94
N THR A 87 -2.07 -21.72 38.38
CA THR A 87 -1.71 -21.79 36.98
C THR A 87 -2.92 -21.65 36.06
N MET A 88 -4.03 -22.32 36.39
CA MET A 88 -5.29 -22.22 35.64
C MET A 88 -5.90 -20.82 35.72
N LEU A 89 -5.91 -20.19 36.90
CA LEU A 89 -6.40 -18.84 37.12
C LEU A 89 -5.55 -17.81 36.33
N GLN A 90 -4.23 -17.97 36.38
CA GLN A 90 -3.32 -17.09 35.60
C GLN A 90 -3.53 -17.24 34.09
N GLN A 91 -3.71 -18.47 33.59
CA GLN A 91 -4.01 -18.73 32.18
C GLN A 91 -5.36 -18.14 31.75
N SER A 92 -6.39 -18.26 32.62
CA SER A 92 -7.70 -17.69 32.32
C SER A 92 -7.69 -16.17 32.29
N ALA A 93 -6.99 -15.52 33.23
CA ALA A 93 -6.79 -14.08 33.25
C ALA A 93 -5.99 -13.58 32.00
N GLN A 94 -4.95 -14.32 31.59
CA GLN A 94 -4.22 -14.00 30.36
C GLN A 94 -5.10 -14.14 29.10
N ARG A 95 -5.98 -15.15 29.05
CA ARG A 95 -6.95 -15.30 27.95
C ARG A 95 -7.95 -14.15 27.92
N ALA A 96 -8.51 -13.77 29.07
CA ALA A 96 -9.45 -12.66 29.20
C ALA A 96 -8.79 -11.34 28.73
N ASN A 97 -7.57 -11.05 29.16
CA ASN A 97 -6.82 -9.85 28.73
C ASN A 97 -6.52 -9.84 27.22
N ARG A 98 -6.27 -11.02 26.62
CA ARG A 98 -6.08 -11.12 25.17
C ARG A 98 -7.36 -10.84 24.40
N ILE A 99 -8.50 -11.37 24.89
CA ILE A 99 -9.81 -11.15 24.28
C ILE A 99 -10.18 -9.68 24.36
N GLU A 100 -9.97 -9.05 25.52
CA GLU A 100 -10.24 -7.63 25.70
C GLU A 100 -9.36 -6.75 24.79
N ALA A 101 -8.06 -7.01 24.74
CA ALA A 101 -7.15 -6.33 23.83
C ALA A 101 -7.51 -6.53 22.36
N TYR A 102 -8.10 -7.67 21.99
CA TYR A 102 -8.58 -7.92 20.63
C TYR A 102 -9.86 -7.12 20.34
N ARG A 103 -10.80 -7.05 21.28
CA ARG A 103 -12.02 -6.24 21.15
C ARG A 103 -11.67 -4.76 20.97
N GLN A 104 -10.82 -4.21 21.84
CA GLN A 104 -10.38 -2.82 21.75
C GLN A 104 -9.78 -2.49 20.39
N ARG A 105 -8.99 -3.40 19.82
CA ARG A 105 -8.42 -3.20 18.46
C ARG A 105 -9.48 -3.20 17.36
N ILE A 106 -10.53 -3.99 17.50
CA ILE A 106 -11.65 -3.98 16.54
C ILE A 106 -12.37 -2.65 16.64
N GLU A 107 -12.73 -2.23 17.84
CA GLU A 107 -13.42 -0.96 18.09
C GLU A 107 -12.60 0.26 17.58
N GLU A 108 -11.29 0.27 17.85
CA GLU A 108 -10.38 1.31 17.31
C GLU A 108 -10.40 1.34 15.78
N LYS A 109 -10.37 0.18 15.13
CA LYS A 109 -10.43 0.09 13.66
C LYS A 109 -11.77 0.52 13.08
N GLU A 110 -12.84 0.14 13.71
CA GLU A 110 -14.19 0.55 13.32
C GLU A 110 -14.37 2.05 13.47
N GLN A 111 -13.93 2.62 14.57
CA GLN A 111 -13.95 4.07 14.79
C GLN A 111 -13.10 4.81 13.76
N GLN A 112 -11.91 4.28 13.45
CA GLN A 112 -11.05 4.86 12.44
C GLN A 112 -11.69 4.81 11.06
N LEU A 113 -12.31 3.69 10.69
CA LEU A 113 -13.01 3.57 9.41
C LEU A 113 -14.17 4.57 9.32
N GLU A 114 -14.93 4.78 10.39
CA GLU A 114 -16.00 5.79 10.42
C GLU A 114 -15.45 7.22 10.29
N ASN A 115 -14.33 7.54 10.91
CA ASN A 115 -13.67 8.83 10.73
C ASN A 115 -13.23 9.07 9.28
N LEU A 116 -12.70 8.02 8.61
CA LEU A 116 -12.32 8.11 7.20
C LEU A 116 -13.53 8.29 6.27
N LYS A 117 -14.64 7.60 6.53
CA LYS A 117 -15.89 7.78 5.78
C LYS A 117 -16.42 9.19 5.93
N ARG A 118 -16.45 9.69 7.17
CA ARG A 118 -16.87 11.08 7.45
C ARG A 118 -15.97 12.08 6.73
N TYR A 119 -14.67 11.89 6.74
CA TYR A 119 -13.75 12.74 5.99
C TYR A 119 -14.08 12.77 4.48
N LEU A 120 -14.34 11.60 3.88
CA LEU A 120 -14.72 11.52 2.46
C LEU A 120 -16.01 12.30 2.16
N GLU A 121 -16.99 12.23 3.06
CA GLU A 121 -18.28 12.92 2.92
C GLU A 121 -18.15 14.42 3.17
N ASP A 122 -17.53 14.83 4.28
CA ASP A 122 -17.40 16.23 4.69
C ASP A 122 -16.58 17.05 3.68
N HIS A 123 -15.57 16.44 3.07
CA HIS A 123 -14.73 17.06 2.06
C HIS A 123 -15.21 16.79 0.63
N HIS A 124 -16.33 16.11 0.45
CA HIS A 124 -16.90 15.81 -0.88
C HIS A 124 -15.88 15.23 -1.86
N ILE A 125 -15.04 14.29 -1.40
CA ILE A 125 -13.92 13.74 -2.19
C ILE A 125 -14.42 13.09 -3.48
N ALA A 126 -15.56 12.40 -3.45
CA ALA A 126 -16.15 11.80 -4.64
C ALA A 126 -16.44 12.85 -5.73
N ASN A 127 -17.03 14.00 -5.35
CA ASN A 127 -17.34 15.10 -6.26
C ASN A 127 -16.06 15.72 -6.83
N GLN A 128 -15.04 15.93 -6.00
CA GLN A 128 -13.75 16.46 -6.45
C GLN A 128 -13.07 15.53 -7.47
N LEU A 129 -13.14 14.22 -7.25
CA LEU A 129 -12.59 13.23 -8.20
C LEU A 129 -13.34 13.25 -9.53
N ILE A 130 -14.68 13.32 -9.50
CA ILE A 130 -15.50 13.44 -10.71
C ILE A 130 -15.19 14.76 -11.42
N ALA A 131 -15.11 15.89 -10.68
CA ALA A 131 -14.72 17.18 -11.24
C ALA A 131 -13.38 17.09 -11.99
N LYS A 132 -12.42 16.38 -11.44
CA LYS A 132 -11.12 16.18 -12.06
C LYS A 132 -11.19 15.29 -13.31
N TRP A 133 -12.04 14.28 -13.32
CA TRP A 133 -12.27 13.45 -14.49
C TRP A 133 -12.78 14.26 -15.69
N PHE A 134 -13.68 15.19 -15.46
CA PHE A 134 -14.26 16.05 -16.49
C PHE A 134 -13.57 17.41 -16.62
N ASN A 135 -12.41 17.58 -15.97
CA ASN A 135 -11.68 18.85 -15.95
C ASN A 135 -12.61 20.06 -15.73
N MET A 136 -13.39 19.99 -14.64
CA MET A 136 -14.36 21.04 -14.31
C MET A 136 -13.67 22.40 -14.23
N SER A 137 -14.22 23.38 -14.95
CA SER A 137 -13.72 24.75 -15.02
C SER A 137 -14.61 25.70 -14.24
N THR A 138 -14.09 26.85 -13.86
CA THR A 138 -14.86 27.98 -13.31
C THR A 138 -15.57 28.77 -14.42
N THR A 139 -15.13 28.63 -15.68
CA THR A 139 -15.72 29.22 -16.88
C THR A 139 -16.33 28.10 -17.72
N ARG A 140 -17.45 28.40 -18.41
CA ARG A 140 -18.10 27.42 -19.28
C ARG A 140 -17.23 27.03 -20.46
N ILE A 141 -17.23 25.76 -20.77
CA ILE A 141 -16.64 25.17 -21.99
C ILE A 141 -17.83 24.75 -22.85
N GLY A 142 -18.15 25.55 -23.86
CA GLY A 142 -19.42 25.39 -24.59
C GLY A 142 -20.62 25.63 -23.68
N ASP A 143 -21.49 24.64 -23.58
CA ASP A 143 -22.73 24.73 -22.75
C ASP A 143 -22.55 24.22 -21.31
N SER A 144 -21.38 23.67 -20.96
CA SER A 144 -21.14 23.04 -19.68
C SER A 144 -19.89 23.59 -18.96
N PHE A 145 -19.85 23.47 -17.64
CA PHE A 145 -18.62 23.62 -16.83
C PHE A 145 -17.73 22.37 -16.85
N PHE A 146 -18.20 21.27 -17.42
CA PHE A 146 -17.52 20.00 -17.52
C PHE A 146 -17.08 19.74 -18.97
N ASN A 147 -15.83 19.30 -19.17
CA ASN A 147 -15.37 18.90 -20.48
C ASN A 147 -15.78 17.45 -20.77
N MET A 148 -16.94 17.31 -21.41
CA MET A 148 -17.49 15.98 -21.74
C MET A 148 -16.70 15.27 -22.86
N GLU A 149 -16.05 16.01 -23.76
CA GLU A 149 -15.24 15.45 -24.86
C GLU A 149 -13.98 14.78 -24.31
N LEU A 150 -13.43 15.31 -23.23
CA LEU A 150 -12.23 14.76 -22.57
C LEU A 150 -12.40 13.29 -22.16
N ILE A 151 -13.61 12.85 -21.81
CA ILE A 151 -13.87 11.45 -21.47
C ILE A 151 -13.73 10.53 -22.69
N GLN A 152 -14.10 10.99 -23.88
CA GLN A 152 -13.90 10.24 -25.12
C GLN A 152 -12.42 10.14 -25.46
N GLU A 153 -11.66 11.22 -25.31
CA GLU A 153 -10.22 11.23 -25.50
C GLU A 153 -9.50 10.28 -24.53
N ARG A 154 -9.86 10.33 -23.24
CA ARG A 154 -9.33 9.44 -22.21
C ARG A 154 -9.67 7.98 -22.49
N GLY A 155 -10.90 7.71 -22.94
CA GLY A 155 -11.32 6.40 -23.42
C GLY A 155 -10.50 5.91 -24.61
N ALA A 156 -10.24 6.78 -25.58
CA ALA A 156 -9.41 6.45 -26.73
C ALA A 156 -7.96 6.09 -26.37
N TYR A 157 -7.38 6.75 -25.38
CA TYR A 157 -6.03 6.40 -24.88
C TYR A 157 -6.00 5.05 -24.17
N ASN A 158 -7.09 4.65 -23.55
CA ASN A 158 -7.20 3.41 -22.80
C ASN A 158 -7.72 2.24 -23.65
N ALA A 159 -8.34 2.54 -24.79
CA ALA A 159 -8.86 1.53 -25.69
C ALA A 159 -7.72 0.72 -26.33
N THR A 160 -7.93 -0.59 -26.44
CA THR A 160 -7.04 -1.45 -27.21
C THR A 160 -7.08 -1.04 -28.69
N GLU A 161 -6.07 -1.45 -29.45
CA GLU A 161 -6.03 -1.18 -30.89
C GLU A 161 -7.25 -1.78 -31.60
N LEU A 162 -7.68 -2.96 -31.16
CA LEU A 162 -8.89 -3.61 -31.64
C LEU A 162 -10.16 -2.81 -31.33
N GLU A 163 -10.28 -2.25 -30.13
CA GLU A 163 -11.41 -1.37 -29.75
C GLU A 163 -11.43 -0.09 -30.58
N ARG A 164 -10.26 0.47 -30.87
CA ARG A 164 -10.13 1.66 -31.75
C ARG A 164 -10.54 1.37 -33.18
N LEU A 165 -10.14 0.20 -33.73
CA LEU A 165 -10.55 -0.24 -35.06
C LEU A 165 -12.07 -0.44 -35.12
N ARG A 166 -12.65 -1.15 -34.15
CA ARG A 166 -14.10 -1.33 -34.03
C ARG A 166 -14.85 0.00 -33.89
N ALA A 167 -14.28 0.97 -33.17
CA ALA A 167 -14.86 2.31 -33.07
C ALA A 167 -14.86 3.04 -34.41
N LYS A 168 -13.86 2.83 -35.28
CA LYS A 168 -13.81 3.41 -36.62
C LYS A 168 -14.81 2.77 -37.58
N GLU A 169 -15.08 1.50 -37.42
CA GLU A 169 -15.91 0.71 -38.35
C GLU A 169 -17.37 0.63 -37.94
N SER A 170 -17.73 0.94 -36.70
CA SER A 170 -19.09 0.77 -36.20
C SER A 170 -19.91 2.06 -36.33
N VAL A 171 -21.21 1.91 -36.57
CA VAL A 171 -22.21 3.02 -36.59
C VAL A 171 -22.21 3.78 -35.24
N ARG A 172 -21.82 3.11 -34.15
CA ARG A 172 -21.75 3.70 -32.81
C ARG A 172 -20.40 4.42 -32.53
N GLY A 173 -19.40 4.24 -33.36
CA GLY A 173 -18.11 4.95 -33.41
C GLY A 173 -17.61 5.52 -32.11
N MET A 174 -17.76 6.83 -31.93
CA MET A 174 -17.31 7.56 -30.76
C MET A 174 -17.97 7.15 -29.44
N GLY A 175 -19.16 6.56 -29.46
CA GLY A 175 -19.85 6.05 -28.28
C GLY A 175 -19.07 4.93 -27.57
N ILE A 176 -18.37 4.08 -28.32
CA ILE A 176 -17.53 3.02 -27.75
C ILE A 176 -16.39 3.61 -26.92
N LEU A 177 -15.80 4.71 -27.40
CA LEU A 177 -14.71 5.38 -26.70
C LEU A 177 -15.23 6.14 -25.48
N LYS A 178 -16.45 6.69 -25.54
CA LYS A 178 -17.12 7.30 -24.39
C LYS A 178 -17.36 6.24 -23.30
N ASP A 179 -17.89 5.07 -23.66
CA ASP A 179 -18.13 3.97 -22.73
C ASP A 179 -16.79 3.51 -22.08
N ALA A 180 -15.72 3.44 -22.87
CA ALA A 180 -14.39 3.13 -22.34
C ALA A 180 -13.88 4.21 -21.37
N GLY A 181 -14.23 5.48 -21.60
CA GLY A 181 -13.93 6.60 -20.69
C GLY A 181 -14.73 6.52 -19.39
N MET A 182 -16.01 6.15 -19.46
CA MET A 182 -16.86 5.97 -18.27
C MET A 182 -16.40 4.77 -17.41
N ASP A 183 -15.93 3.70 -18.03
CA ASP A 183 -15.27 2.59 -17.31
C ASP A 183 -14.05 3.05 -16.50
N LEU A 184 -13.31 4.06 -16.97
CA LEU A 184 -12.16 4.63 -16.23
C LEU A 184 -12.62 5.31 -14.95
N ILE A 185 -13.74 6.04 -14.96
CA ILE A 185 -14.29 6.72 -13.78
C ILE A 185 -14.65 5.68 -12.72
N SER A 186 -15.28 4.58 -13.12
CA SER A 186 -15.64 3.49 -12.20
C SER A 186 -14.44 2.80 -11.55
N ASN A 187 -13.24 2.91 -12.14
CA ASN A 187 -11.98 2.38 -11.61
C ASN A 187 -11.16 3.46 -10.86
N THR A 188 -11.84 4.37 -10.19
CA THR A 188 -11.21 5.40 -9.35
C THR A 188 -11.23 4.98 -7.89
N TYR A 189 -10.07 5.05 -7.27
CA TYR A 189 -9.86 4.62 -5.89
C TYR A 189 -9.29 5.75 -5.04
N VAL A 190 -9.61 5.69 -3.76
CA VAL A 190 -8.98 6.51 -2.72
C VAL A 190 -8.33 5.56 -1.73
N THR A 191 -7.12 5.87 -1.33
CA THR A 191 -6.43 5.15 -0.26
C THR A 191 -6.10 6.08 0.88
N PHE A 192 -6.34 5.62 2.11
CA PHE A 192 -5.86 6.26 3.32
C PHE A 192 -4.81 5.37 3.96
N THR A 193 -3.64 5.93 4.17
CA THR A 193 -2.47 5.19 4.65
C THR A 193 -1.98 5.74 5.96
N THR A 194 -1.86 4.88 6.97
CA THR A 194 -1.14 5.19 8.21
C THR A 194 0.22 4.54 8.18
N ILE A 195 1.21 5.23 8.73
CA ILE A 195 2.58 4.73 8.77
C ILE A 195 3.15 4.97 10.17
N ASN A 196 3.56 3.87 10.79
CA ASN A 196 4.23 3.89 12.07
C ASN A 196 5.69 3.43 11.90
N TYR A 197 6.60 4.27 12.34
CA TYR A 197 8.03 3.99 12.33
C TYR A 197 8.51 3.74 13.75
N GLU A 198 9.36 2.74 13.90
CA GLU A 198 10.05 2.45 15.13
C GLU A 198 11.53 2.24 14.83
N ASN A 199 12.38 3.05 15.41
CA ASN A 199 13.83 2.89 15.31
C ASN A 199 14.40 2.03 16.46
N GLY A 200 15.71 1.77 16.42
CA GLY A 200 16.39 0.93 17.43
C GLY A 200 16.33 1.50 18.84
N ASP A 201 16.37 2.84 18.97
CA ASP A 201 16.30 3.51 20.27
C ASP A 201 14.91 3.37 20.88
N GLU A 202 13.86 3.64 20.13
CA GLU A 202 12.47 3.46 20.57
C GLU A 202 12.15 2.00 20.92
N ARG A 203 12.68 1.09 20.13
CA ARG A 203 12.56 -0.34 20.42
C ARG A 203 13.23 -0.72 21.73
N PHE A 204 14.42 -0.18 21.97
CA PHE A 204 15.13 -0.41 23.22
C PHE A 204 14.36 0.16 24.43
N GLU A 205 13.93 1.41 24.37
CA GLU A 205 13.18 2.04 25.45
C GLU A 205 11.88 1.28 25.78
N ARG A 206 11.18 0.84 24.74
CA ARG A 206 9.99 0.00 24.92
C ARG A 206 10.33 -1.35 25.58
N MET A 207 11.44 -1.96 25.18
CA MET A 207 11.90 -3.21 25.75
C MET A 207 12.30 -3.00 27.23
N ASN A 208 13.10 -1.98 27.53
CA ASN A 208 13.53 -1.65 28.89
C ASN A 208 12.34 -1.40 29.82
N LYS A 209 11.37 -0.60 29.38
CA LYS A 209 10.14 -0.35 30.13
C LYS A 209 9.38 -1.64 30.43
N SER A 210 9.30 -2.56 29.47
CA SER A 210 8.63 -3.86 29.69
C SER A 210 9.37 -4.73 30.72
N PHE A 211 10.70 -4.71 30.72
CA PHE A 211 11.50 -5.42 31.72
C PHE A 211 11.36 -4.79 33.10
N GLN A 212 11.37 -3.47 33.22
CA GLN A 212 11.13 -2.77 34.49
C GLN A 212 9.75 -3.09 35.05
N GLU A 213 8.70 -3.12 34.23
CA GLU A 213 7.36 -3.50 34.66
C GLU A 213 7.29 -4.97 35.12
N ALA A 214 8.02 -5.85 34.43
CA ALA A 214 8.16 -7.25 34.85
C ALA A 214 8.90 -7.37 36.18
N GLY A 215 10.00 -6.63 36.36
CA GLY A 215 10.78 -6.57 37.59
C GLY A 215 9.97 -6.13 38.80
N LYS A 216 9.10 -5.12 38.64
CA LYS A 216 8.20 -4.67 39.72
C LYS A 216 7.24 -5.76 40.22
N ARG A 217 6.96 -6.76 39.41
CA ARG A 217 6.11 -7.92 39.75
C ARG A 217 6.92 -9.08 40.36
N MET A 218 8.24 -9.01 40.31
CA MET A 218 9.13 -10.01 40.89
C MET A 218 9.65 -9.49 42.22
N THR A 219 9.63 -10.32 43.23
CA THR A 219 10.20 -9.96 44.54
C THR A 219 11.34 -10.91 44.90
N ILE A 220 12.47 -10.34 45.31
CA ILE A 220 13.57 -11.05 45.95
C ILE A 220 13.69 -10.51 47.37
N ASN A 221 13.60 -11.39 48.35
CA ASN A 221 13.59 -11.01 49.78
C ASN A 221 12.52 -9.96 50.13
N GLY A 222 11.35 -10.02 49.52
CA GLY A 222 10.23 -9.11 49.74
C GLY A 222 10.38 -7.73 49.10
N LYS A 223 11.43 -7.49 48.32
CA LYS A 223 11.63 -6.23 47.57
C LYS A 223 11.42 -6.45 46.07
N PRO A 224 10.79 -5.50 45.38
CA PRO A 224 10.70 -5.54 43.91
C PRO A 224 12.11 -5.59 43.30
N VAL A 225 12.23 -6.33 42.19
CA VAL A 225 13.49 -6.38 41.43
C VAL A 225 13.53 -5.16 40.51
N ASP A 226 14.60 -4.40 40.63
CA ASP A 226 14.86 -3.32 39.67
C ASP A 226 15.67 -3.87 38.49
N ILE A 227 15.10 -3.78 37.30
CA ILE A 227 15.73 -4.25 36.06
C ILE A 227 15.89 -3.04 35.15
N ASP A 228 17.10 -2.53 35.05
CA ASP A 228 17.47 -1.52 34.06
C ASP A 228 18.44 -2.13 33.05
N LEU A 229 18.08 -2.04 31.77
CA LEU A 229 18.86 -2.60 30.67
C LEU A 229 19.89 -1.58 30.12
N HIS A 230 19.92 -0.35 30.61
CA HIS A 230 20.90 0.62 30.18
C HIS A 230 22.32 0.18 30.54
N GLY A 231 23.23 0.24 29.58
CA GLY A 231 24.60 -0.22 29.73
C GLY A 231 24.82 -1.73 29.59
N THR A 232 23.79 -2.48 29.19
CA THR A 232 23.86 -3.93 28.98
C THR A 232 24.14 -4.29 27.50
N GLU A 233 24.48 -5.56 27.25
CA GLU A 233 24.53 -6.11 25.87
C GLU A 233 23.20 -5.95 25.13
N SER A 234 22.07 -6.01 25.85
CA SER A 234 20.72 -5.82 25.27
C SER A 234 20.53 -4.40 24.74
N GLU A 235 21.06 -3.40 25.41
CA GLU A 235 21.10 -2.02 24.92
C GLU A 235 21.92 -1.93 23.63
N PHE A 236 23.10 -2.53 23.66
CA PHE A 236 23.98 -2.58 22.51
C PHE A 236 23.28 -3.22 21.31
N TYR A 237 22.75 -4.43 21.45
CA TYR A 237 22.05 -5.13 20.37
C TYR A 237 20.82 -4.39 19.84
N ALA A 238 20.05 -3.75 20.72
CA ALA A 238 18.84 -3.02 20.30
C ALA A 238 19.16 -1.73 19.54
N ARG A 239 20.26 -1.05 19.91
CA ARG A 239 20.64 0.25 19.34
C ARG A 239 21.64 0.16 18.20
N GLU A 240 22.57 -0.82 18.26
CA GLU A 240 23.67 -0.95 17.30
C GLU A 240 23.23 -1.63 16.00
N HIS A 241 22.33 -2.59 16.07
CA HIS A 241 21.71 -3.14 14.89
C HIS A 241 20.63 -2.16 14.41
N THR A 242 21.05 -1.15 13.65
CA THR A 242 20.18 -0.12 13.08
C THR A 242 18.97 -0.76 12.48
N THR A 243 17.92 -0.89 13.28
CA THR A 243 16.73 -1.60 12.89
C THR A 243 15.62 -0.58 12.76
N PHE A 244 15.09 -0.45 11.55
CA PHE A 244 13.85 0.24 11.32
C PHE A 244 12.74 -0.78 11.20
N ASN A 245 11.69 -0.61 11.99
CA ASN A 245 10.44 -1.28 11.81
C ASN A 245 9.44 -0.28 11.23
N VAL A 246 8.93 -0.55 10.06
CA VAL A 246 7.88 0.26 9.44
C VAL A 246 6.62 -0.58 9.34
N LYS A 247 5.53 -0.09 9.92
CA LYS A 247 4.20 -0.67 9.80
C LYS A 247 3.33 0.27 9.00
N VAL A 248 2.80 -0.22 7.90
CA VAL A 248 1.85 0.49 7.03
C VAL A 248 0.50 -0.20 7.12
N GLU A 249 -0.57 0.58 7.25
CA GLU A 249 -1.95 0.12 7.10
C GLU A 249 -2.65 0.99 6.07
N ILE A 250 -3.23 0.37 5.03
CA ILE A 250 -3.91 1.05 3.94
C ILE A 250 -5.38 0.67 3.93
N TYR A 251 -6.25 1.66 3.91
CA TYR A 251 -7.70 1.55 3.72
C TYR A 251 -8.02 1.91 2.27
N LEU A 252 -8.77 1.07 1.58
CA LEU A 252 -9.11 1.22 0.17
C LEU A 252 -10.59 1.53 0.00
N PHE A 253 -10.87 2.62 -0.71
CA PHE A 253 -12.21 3.03 -1.12
C PHE A 253 -12.30 3.11 -2.63
N LYS A 254 -13.47 2.87 -3.19
CA LYS A 254 -13.78 2.96 -4.62
C LYS A 254 -14.89 3.97 -4.85
N LEU A 255 -14.75 4.79 -5.87
CA LEU A 255 -15.80 5.69 -6.31
C LEU A 255 -17.01 4.87 -6.80
N VAL A 256 -18.18 5.17 -6.28
CA VAL A 256 -19.43 4.60 -6.77
C VAL A 256 -19.78 5.30 -8.09
N TRP A 257 -19.56 4.60 -9.20
CA TRP A 257 -19.90 5.09 -10.53
C TRP A 257 -20.52 3.94 -11.33
N ASN A 258 -21.78 4.11 -11.69
CA ASN A 258 -22.56 3.18 -12.47
C ASN A 258 -23.54 3.97 -13.35
N GLU A 259 -24.29 3.30 -14.21
CA GLU A 259 -25.24 3.92 -15.12
C GLU A 259 -26.25 4.86 -14.43
N ARG A 260 -26.72 4.50 -13.23
CA ARG A 260 -27.64 5.37 -12.45
C ARG A 260 -26.96 6.67 -12.04
N ILE A 261 -25.72 6.59 -11.54
CA ILE A 261 -24.96 7.77 -11.12
C ILE A 261 -24.57 8.61 -12.33
N GLU A 262 -24.16 7.97 -13.42
CA GLU A 262 -23.86 8.63 -14.69
C GLU A 262 -25.06 9.41 -15.22
N ASN A 263 -26.22 8.76 -15.30
CA ASN A 263 -27.46 9.39 -15.75
C ASN A 263 -27.87 10.57 -14.85
N TYR A 264 -27.73 10.41 -13.53
CA TYR A 264 -27.97 11.51 -12.59
C TYR A 264 -27.03 12.69 -12.84
N PHE A 265 -25.72 12.42 -12.99
CA PHE A 265 -24.73 13.43 -13.27
C PHE A 265 -25.02 14.18 -14.57
N ILE A 266 -25.28 13.45 -15.67
CA ILE A 266 -25.55 14.04 -16.97
C ILE A 266 -26.83 14.89 -16.92
N ASN A 267 -27.93 14.35 -16.41
CA ASN A 267 -29.21 15.04 -16.40
C ASN A 267 -29.22 16.30 -15.52
N LYS A 268 -28.50 16.25 -14.40
CA LYS A 268 -28.51 17.35 -13.42
C LYS A 268 -27.41 18.38 -13.68
N TYR A 269 -26.25 17.96 -14.13
CA TYR A 269 -25.05 18.81 -14.14
C TYR A 269 -24.51 19.13 -15.52
N TYR A 270 -24.92 18.46 -16.59
CA TYR A 270 -24.44 18.76 -17.94
C TYR A 270 -24.68 20.24 -18.30
N ASN A 271 -25.91 20.76 -18.07
CA ASN A 271 -26.28 22.14 -18.29
C ASN A 271 -26.32 22.97 -16.99
N CYS A 272 -25.66 22.54 -15.96
CA CYS A 272 -25.67 23.21 -14.66
C CYS A 272 -25.12 24.64 -14.78
N LYS A 273 -25.79 25.58 -14.09
CA LYS A 273 -25.33 26.97 -14.01
C LYS A 273 -24.50 27.28 -12.77
N ASP A 274 -24.47 26.36 -11.80
CA ASP A 274 -23.77 26.52 -10.55
C ASP A 274 -22.94 25.26 -10.22
N THR A 275 -21.62 25.41 -10.28
CA THR A 275 -20.66 24.33 -9.94
C THR A 275 -20.65 24.03 -8.44
N ARG A 276 -21.06 24.94 -7.56
CA ARG A 276 -21.11 24.72 -6.12
C ARG A 276 -22.16 23.67 -5.76
N ALA A 277 -23.32 23.69 -6.45
CA ALA A 277 -24.36 22.69 -6.26
C ALA A 277 -23.83 21.26 -6.54
N PHE A 278 -22.95 21.11 -7.54
CA PHE A 278 -22.28 19.84 -7.80
C PHE A 278 -21.29 19.48 -6.71
N LEU A 279 -20.41 20.41 -6.31
CA LEU A 279 -19.33 20.13 -5.35
C LEU A 279 -19.86 19.74 -3.96
N THR A 280 -21.10 20.11 -3.61
CA THR A 280 -21.73 19.81 -2.32
C THR A 280 -22.80 18.72 -2.38
N ASP A 281 -23.02 18.10 -3.56
CA ASP A 281 -24.03 17.06 -3.72
C ASP A 281 -23.61 15.75 -3.06
N LYS A 282 -24.40 15.30 -2.08
CA LYS A 282 -24.18 14.06 -1.32
C LYS A 282 -24.57 12.78 -2.08
N PHE A 283 -25.03 12.90 -3.32
CA PHE A 283 -25.39 11.72 -4.13
C PHE A 283 -24.16 10.93 -4.59
N PHE A 284 -23.03 11.60 -4.72
CA PHE A 284 -21.77 10.97 -5.10
C PHE A 284 -21.04 10.44 -3.85
N THR A 285 -20.75 9.15 -3.84
CA THR A 285 -20.21 8.46 -2.65
C THR A 285 -19.04 7.57 -2.99
N MET A 286 -18.35 7.14 -1.93
CA MET A 286 -17.26 6.15 -1.98
C MET A 286 -17.67 4.89 -1.22
N THR A 287 -17.27 3.72 -1.71
CA THR A 287 -17.48 2.43 -1.04
C THR A 287 -16.17 1.89 -0.49
N PHE A 288 -16.16 1.48 0.77
CA PHE A 288 -15.02 0.80 1.39
C PHE A 288 -14.88 -0.61 0.82
N LEU A 289 -13.67 -0.96 0.34
CA LEU A 289 -13.37 -2.27 -0.22
C LEU A 289 -12.56 -3.17 0.73
N GLY A 290 -11.85 -2.60 1.67
CA GLY A 290 -11.02 -3.36 2.61
C GLY A 290 -9.77 -2.61 3.06
N SER A 291 -9.04 -3.21 3.99
CA SER A 291 -7.75 -2.70 4.46
C SER A 291 -6.70 -3.80 4.54
N GLU A 292 -5.44 -3.43 4.36
CA GLU A 292 -4.29 -4.31 4.48
C GLU A 292 -3.18 -3.70 5.31
N VAL A 293 -2.51 -4.58 6.04
CA VAL A 293 -1.34 -4.23 6.87
C VAL A 293 -0.09 -4.85 6.26
N SER A 294 0.96 -4.07 6.18
CA SER A 294 2.29 -4.55 5.85
C SER A 294 3.31 -4.09 6.87
N LYS A 295 4.36 -4.86 7.01
CA LYS A 295 5.51 -4.54 7.85
C LYS A 295 6.78 -4.70 7.04
N CYS A 296 7.70 -3.79 7.22
CA CYS A 296 9.05 -3.87 6.70
C CYS A 296 10.03 -3.75 7.87
N TYR A 297 11.02 -4.62 7.87
CA TYR A 297 12.10 -4.62 8.84
C TYR A 297 13.39 -4.37 8.08
N MET A 298 14.16 -3.40 8.53
CA MET A 298 15.45 -3.07 7.96
C MET A 298 16.49 -3.16 9.05
N SER A 299 17.50 -4.00 8.85
CA SER A 299 18.62 -4.18 9.78
C SER A 299 19.93 -4.05 9.05
N GLU A 300 20.86 -3.37 9.67
CA GLU A 300 22.24 -3.29 9.23
C GLU A 300 23.07 -4.37 9.92
N ASN A 301 23.80 -5.16 9.14
CA ASN A 301 24.76 -6.09 9.68
C ASN A 301 26.12 -5.41 9.69
N THR A 302 26.54 -4.93 10.85
CA THR A 302 27.78 -4.15 10.97
C THR A 302 29.05 -4.99 10.86
N GLY A 303 28.95 -6.32 10.99
CA GLY A 303 30.12 -7.21 10.90
C GLY A 303 31.27 -6.90 11.89
N MET A 304 31.05 -5.95 12.81
CA MET A 304 32.09 -5.45 13.69
C MET A 304 32.00 -6.04 15.10
N ASP A 305 33.16 -6.25 15.64
CA ASP A 305 33.37 -6.64 17.04
C ASP A 305 32.93 -5.51 17.98
N ALA A 306 32.00 -5.79 18.87
CA ALA A 306 31.35 -4.84 19.77
C ALA A 306 32.31 -4.02 20.68
N SER A 307 33.56 -4.49 20.80
CA SER A 307 34.52 -3.90 21.72
C SER A 307 35.18 -2.59 21.28
N ALA A 308 35.03 -2.18 20.01
CA ALA A 308 35.79 -1.08 19.41
C ALA A 308 35.03 0.26 19.28
N TYR A 309 33.78 0.34 19.73
CA TYR A 309 32.95 1.53 19.49
C TYR A 309 32.95 2.55 20.63
N ASN A 310 33.23 3.81 20.27
CA ASN A 310 33.08 4.95 21.18
C ASN A 310 31.63 5.45 21.13
N ARG A 311 30.88 5.42 22.25
CA ARG A 311 29.44 5.74 22.37
C ARG A 311 29.00 7.06 21.71
N ALA A 312 29.82 8.10 21.76
CA ALA A 312 29.48 9.39 21.19
C ALA A 312 29.46 9.43 19.66
N GLN A 313 30.35 8.69 18.99
CA GLN A 313 30.37 8.57 17.52
C GLN A 313 29.20 7.75 17.00
N ILE A 314 28.75 6.76 17.76
CA ILE A 314 27.66 5.88 17.41
C ILE A 314 26.33 6.61 17.26
N THR A 315 26.01 7.57 18.15
CA THR A 315 24.70 8.23 18.17
C THR A 315 24.49 9.12 16.93
N GLY A 316 25.52 9.88 16.52
CA GLY A 316 25.43 10.68 15.29
C GLY A 316 25.33 9.84 14.02
N GLN A 317 26.13 8.77 13.95
CA GLN A 317 26.10 7.86 12.80
C GLN A 317 24.75 7.13 12.67
N ARG A 318 24.11 6.76 13.78
CA ARG A 318 22.78 6.14 13.76
C ARG A 318 21.72 7.05 13.16
N LEU A 319 21.69 8.31 13.56
CA LEU A 319 20.71 9.26 13.03
C LEU A 319 20.86 9.40 11.50
N GLU A 320 22.08 9.50 11.00
CA GLU A 320 22.34 9.57 9.55
C GLU A 320 21.94 8.27 8.84
N ASN A 321 22.16 7.13 9.46
CA ASN A 321 21.69 5.84 8.91
C ASN A 321 20.17 5.78 8.89
N TYR A 322 19.48 6.25 9.94
CA TYR A 322 18.01 6.32 9.96
C TYR A 322 17.48 7.24 8.86
N LYS A 323 18.09 8.40 8.65
CA LYS A 323 17.72 9.32 7.56
C LYS A 323 17.88 8.67 6.19
N ALA A 324 18.95 7.89 5.99
CA ALA A 324 19.23 7.22 4.72
C ALA A 324 18.27 6.06 4.41
N TYR A 325 17.85 5.31 5.44
CA TYR A 325 17.09 4.08 5.25
C TYR A 325 15.58 4.25 5.36
N LEU A 326 15.09 5.31 6.00
CA LEU A 326 13.68 5.54 6.20
C LEU A 326 12.88 5.64 4.89
N PRO A 327 13.33 6.37 3.83
CA PRO A 327 12.61 6.41 2.58
C PRO A 327 12.46 5.03 1.93
N LEU A 328 13.52 4.24 1.94
CA LEU A 328 13.54 2.89 1.36
C LEU A 328 12.59 1.95 2.11
N ALA A 329 12.66 1.95 3.45
CA ALA A 329 11.78 1.14 4.29
C ALA A 329 10.29 1.52 4.08
N THR A 330 10.01 2.82 3.89
CA THR A 330 8.69 3.33 3.58
C THR A 330 8.18 2.78 2.24
N ILE A 331 8.98 2.88 1.19
CA ILE A 331 8.61 2.41 -0.16
C ILE A 331 8.35 0.90 -0.14
N VAL A 332 9.23 0.12 0.48
CA VAL A 332 9.05 -1.34 0.60
C VAL A 332 7.75 -1.69 1.34
N ALA A 333 7.46 -1.00 2.44
CA ALA A 333 6.25 -1.26 3.21
C ALA A 333 4.98 -0.89 2.43
N LEU A 334 5.01 0.22 1.69
CA LEU A 334 3.90 0.66 0.83
C LEU A 334 3.68 -0.31 -0.34
N ASP A 335 4.73 -0.67 -1.07
CA ASP A 335 4.64 -1.62 -2.19
C ASP A 335 4.01 -2.95 -1.75
N ASN A 336 4.46 -3.48 -0.61
CA ASN A 336 3.93 -4.71 -0.05
C ASN A 336 2.46 -4.58 0.37
N ALA A 337 2.06 -3.45 0.94
CA ALA A 337 0.68 -3.21 1.35
C ALA A 337 -0.25 -3.10 0.13
N TYR A 338 0.16 -2.36 -0.91
CA TYR A 338 -0.59 -2.28 -2.18
C TYR A 338 -0.67 -3.64 -2.88
N ALA A 339 0.41 -4.41 -2.91
CA ALA A 339 0.40 -5.77 -3.47
C ALA A 339 -0.60 -6.68 -2.75
N LYS A 340 -0.68 -6.60 -1.41
CA LYS A 340 -1.68 -7.34 -0.62
C LYS A 340 -3.12 -6.91 -0.94
N LEU A 341 -3.37 -5.60 -1.06
CA LEU A 341 -4.68 -5.07 -1.45
C LEU A 341 -5.11 -5.58 -2.82
N GLN A 342 -4.22 -5.52 -3.81
CA GLN A 342 -4.49 -6.01 -5.17
C GLN A 342 -4.81 -7.50 -5.19
N LYS A 343 -4.09 -8.29 -4.41
CA LYS A 343 -4.31 -9.73 -4.32
C LYS A 343 -5.64 -10.11 -3.66
N LYS A 344 -6.09 -9.33 -2.67
CA LYS A 344 -7.29 -9.65 -1.89
C LYS A 344 -8.57 -9.09 -2.48
N ASN A 345 -8.50 -7.95 -3.16
CA ASN A 345 -9.66 -7.25 -3.72
C ASN A 345 -9.81 -7.55 -5.20
N GLU A 346 -10.94 -8.13 -5.59
CA GLU A 346 -11.23 -8.44 -6.99
C GLU A 346 -11.38 -7.19 -7.85
N ASP A 347 -12.02 -6.15 -7.34
CA ASP A 347 -12.15 -4.86 -8.02
C ASP A 347 -10.79 -4.20 -8.25
N PHE A 348 -9.89 -4.30 -7.27
CA PHE A 348 -8.57 -3.69 -7.29
C PHE A 348 -7.47 -4.64 -7.77
N CYS A 349 -7.81 -5.85 -8.22
CA CYS A 349 -6.83 -6.82 -8.70
C CYS A 349 -6.04 -6.29 -9.91
N VAL A 350 -4.87 -6.86 -10.13
CA VAL A 350 -3.99 -6.47 -11.23
C VAL A 350 -4.67 -6.70 -12.56
N LYS A 351 -4.80 -5.62 -13.33
CA LYS A 351 -5.33 -5.61 -14.70
C LYS A 351 -4.32 -4.88 -15.58
N ALA A 352 -3.82 -5.54 -16.61
CA ALA A 352 -2.84 -4.96 -17.52
C ALA A 352 -3.07 -5.45 -18.95
N PRO A 353 -2.64 -4.70 -19.97
CA PRO A 353 -2.61 -5.22 -21.33
C PRO A 353 -1.46 -6.21 -21.50
N LEU A 354 -1.63 -7.20 -22.36
CA LEU A 354 -0.52 -7.97 -22.90
C LEU A 354 0.40 -7.03 -23.70
N ALA A 355 1.70 -7.13 -23.45
CA ALA A 355 2.69 -6.31 -24.17
C ALA A 355 3.02 -6.94 -25.53
N ASP A 356 3.52 -8.17 -25.50
CA ASP A 356 3.87 -8.92 -26.71
C ASP A 356 3.19 -10.29 -26.72
N VAL A 357 2.80 -10.71 -27.91
CA VAL A 357 2.25 -12.06 -28.20
C VAL A 357 2.83 -12.52 -29.52
N GLU A 358 4.15 -12.77 -29.58
CA GLU A 358 4.87 -13.16 -30.80
C GLU A 358 5.88 -14.28 -30.49
N ASP A 359 6.17 -15.12 -31.46
CA ASP A 359 7.20 -16.18 -31.42
C ASP A 359 7.15 -17.08 -30.17
N GLY A 360 5.97 -17.39 -29.71
CA GLY A 360 5.81 -18.20 -28.50
C GLY A 360 6.01 -17.44 -27.19
N LYS A 361 6.29 -16.13 -27.24
CA LYS A 361 6.48 -15.29 -26.08
C LYS A 361 5.21 -14.49 -25.79
N ILE A 362 4.75 -14.56 -24.56
CA ILE A 362 3.64 -13.75 -24.05
C ILE A 362 4.21 -12.93 -22.91
N THR A 363 4.10 -11.60 -22.98
CA THR A 363 4.68 -10.71 -21.95
C THR A 363 3.69 -9.67 -21.47
N ALA A 364 3.95 -9.14 -20.27
CA ALA A 364 3.20 -8.01 -19.72
C ALA A 364 4.10 -7.17 -18.82
N PHE A 365 3.88 -5.83 -18.81
CA PHE A 365 4.57 -4.91 -17.93
C PHE A 365 3.96 -4.92 -16.53
N ILE A 366 4.11 -6.06 -15.83
CA ILE A 366 3.70 -6.29 -14.44
C ILE A 366 4.81 -7.03 -13.72
N GLY A 367 4.95 -6.80 -12.42
CA GLY A 367 6.07 -7.37 -11.70
C GLY A 367 5.84 -7.56 -10.20
N LEU A 368 6.93 -7.63 -9.48
CA LEU A 368 6.92 -7.85 -8.03
C LEU A 368 6.24 -6.70 -7.27
N LYS A 369 6.30 -5.45 -7.78
CA LYS A 369 5.62 -4.28 -7.18
C LYS A 369 4.10 -4.49 -7.10
N GLU A 370 3.54 -5.21 -8.06
CA GLU A 370 2.12 -5.60 -8.06
C GLU A 370 1.84 -6.93 -7.35
N GLY A 371 2.82 -7.48 -6.67
CA GLY A 371 2.69 -8.75 -5.97
C GLY A 371 2.64 -9.99 -6.89
N ILE A 372 3.07 -9.84 -8.16
CA ILE A 372 3.17 -10.95 -9.09
C ILE A 372 4.30 -11.89 -8.66
N ASN A 373 4.05 -13.18 -8.73
CA ASN A 373 5.02 -14.21 -8.41
C ASN A 373 4.81 -15.45 -9.30
N LYS A 374 5.69 -16.42 -9.20
CA LYS A 374 5.66 -17.67 -9.99
C LYS A 374 4.37 -18.49 -9.90
N LYS A 375 3.51 -18.22 -8.91
CA LYS A 375 2.21 -18.89 -8.73
C LYS A 375 1.05 -18.07 -9.28
N SER A 376 1.29 -16.83 -9.71
CA SER A 376 0.25 -15.95 -10.20
C SER A 376 -0.36 -16.50 -11.49
N LYS A 377 -1.68 -16.37 -11.59
CA LYS A 377 -2.48 -16.79 -12.74
C LYS A 377 -3.28 -15.61 -13.26
N PHE A 378 -3.54 -15.62 -14.55
CA PHE A 378 -4.27 -14.54 -15.21
C PHE A 378 -5.32 -15.12 -16.14
N GLU A 379 -6.46 -14.47 -16.21
CA GLU A 379 -7.43 -14.64 -17.28
C GLU A 379 -7.17 -13.61 -18.35
N VAL A 380 -7.17 -14.02 -19.60
CA VAL A 380 -7.20 -13.10 -20.74
C VAL A 380 -8.64 -12.79 -21.07
N LEU A 381 -8.96 -11.52 -21.14
CA LEU A 381 -10.30 -11.02 -21.31
C LEU A 381 -10.44 -10.32 -22.67
N GLU A 382 -11.47 -10.71 -23.41
CA GLU A 382 -11.92 -10.03 -24.61
C GLU A 382 -13.16 -9.19 -24.27
N LYS A 383 -13.18 -7.93 -24.66
CA LYS A 383 -14.35 -7.06 -24.50
C LYS A 383 -15.30 -7.31 -25.66
N ILE A 384 -16.46 -7.86 -25.35
CA ILE A 384 -17.51 -8.18 -26.34
C ILE A 384 -18.67 -7.22 -26.13
N TYR A 385 -19.16 -6.67 -27.25
CA TYR A 385 -20.38 -5.89 -27.25
C TYR A 385 -21.59 -6.81 -27.39
N ASN A 386 -22.54 -6.66 -26.49
CA ASN A 386 -23.83 -7.35 -26.56
C ASN A 386 -24.89 -6.39 -27.17
N GLU A 387 -25.28 -6.65 -28.41
CA GLU A 387 -26.26 -5.83 -29.14
C GLU A 387 -27.65 -5.83 -28.48
N LYS A 388 -28.00 -6.90 -27.74
CA LYS A 388 -29.35 -7.02 -27.13
C LYS A 388 -29.51 -6.05 -25.95
N ASP A 389 -28.48 -5.93 -25.13
CA ASP A 389 -28.52 -5.13 -23.89
C ASP A 389 -27.81 -3.79 -24.07
N ASN A 390 -27.21 -3.54 -25.23
CA ASN A 390 -26.39 -2.38 -25.54
C ASN A 390 -25.23 -2.17 -24.57
N THR A 391 -24.68 -3.27 -24.00
CA THR A 391 -23.65 -3.27 -22.98
C THR A 391 -22.38 -3.99 -23.43
N PHE A 392 -21.25 -3.58 -22.85
CA PHE A 392 -19.99 -4.34 -22.99
C PHE A 392 -19.84 -5.37 -21.87
N ARG A 393 -19.38 -6.55 -22.22
CA ARG A 393 -19.04 -7.60 -21.26
C ARG A 393 -17.66 -8.14 -21.56
N TYR A 394 -16.95 -8.52 -20.51
CA TYR A 394 -15.66 -9.19 -20.66
C TYR A 394 -15.87 -10.71 -20.71
N LYS A 395 -15.42 -11.33 -21.81
CA LYS A 395 -15.39 -12.78 -21.98
C LYS A 395 -13.97 -13.29 -21.76
N LYS A 396 -13.83 -14.30 -20.93
CA LYS A 396 -12.59 -15.02 -20.78
C LYS A 396 -12.29 -15.83 -22.06
N VAL A 397 -11.12 -15.62 -22.63
CA VAL A 397 -10.66 -16.32 -23.86
C VAL A 397 -9.51 -17.28 -23.58
N SER A 398 -8.69 -17.01 -22.57
CA SER A 398 -7.56 -17.87 -22.20
C SER A 398 -7.20 -17.73 -20.72
N THR A 399 -6.35 -18.64 -20.26
CA THR A 399 -5.70 -18.55 -18.94
C THR A 399 -4.19 -18.62 -19.12
N LEU A 400 -3.48 -17.71 -18.47
CA LEU A 400 -2.03 -17.62 -18.48
C LEU A 400 -1.48 -17.82 -17.07
N THR A 401 -0.27 -18.36 -16.98
CA THR A 401 0.49 -18.49 -15.74
C THR A 401 1.86 -17.84 -15.91
N VAL A 402 2.46 -17.42 -14.84
CA VAL A 402 3.80 -16.83 -14.89
C VAL A 402 4.83 -17.91 -15.26
N GLU A 403 5.75 -17.58 -16.17
CA GLU A 403 6.90 -18.42 -16.48
C GLU A 403 7.89 -18.40 -15.31
N LYS A 404 8.37 -19.58 -14.94
CA LYS A 404 9.27 -19.72 -13.78
C LYS A 404 10.52 -18.86 -13.97
N ASP A 405 10.89 -18.15 -12.91
CA ASP A 405 12.11 -17.33 -12.83
C ASP A 405 12.17 -16.15 -13.83
N LYS A 406 11.05 -15.81 -14.50
CA LYS A 406 10.93 -14.68 -15.43
C LYS A 406 9.88 -13.66 -14.95
N VAL A 407 9.96 -13.27 -13.70
CA VAL A 407 9.15 -12.20 -13.11
C VAL A 407 9.99 -10.94 -13.07
N TRP A 408 9.44 -9.87 -13.64
CA TRP A 408 10.07 -8.55 -13.60
C TRP A 408 10.12 -8.02 -12.15
N ASP A 409 11.30 -7.63 -11.70
CA ASP A 409 11.45 -6.88 -10.46
C ASP A 409 11.39 -5.38 -10.75
N ASN A 410 10.18 -4.85 -10.76
CA ASN A 410 9.90 -3.43 -10.97
C ASN A 410 9.78 -2.63 -9.66
N ARG A 411 10.23 -3.21 -8.54
CA ARG A 411 10.33 -2.50 -7.27
C ARG A 411 11.53 -1.56 -7.31
N PHE A 412 11.47 -0.49 -6.55
CA PHE A 412 12.60 0.43 -6.35
C PHE A 412 13.04 1.22 -7.58
N THR A 413 12.35 1.15 -8.70
CA THR A 413 12.62 1.96 -9.90
C THR A 413 12.57 3.45 -9.59
N ASP A 414 11.68 3.87 -8.69
CA ASP A 414 11.52 5.26 -8.28
C ASP A 414 12.71 5.81 -7.47
N LEU A 415 13.58 4.93 -6.99
CA LEU A 415 14.82 5.30 -6.30
C LEU A 415 16.01 5.52 -7.25
N GLY A 416 15.79 5.51 -8.55
CA GLY A 416 16.84 5.60 -9.55
C GLY A 416 17.77 4.38 -9.60
N VAL A 417 17.34 3.27 -9.02
CA VAL A 417 18.17 2.13 -8.63
C VAL A 417 18.42 1.15 -9.78
N LEU A 418 17.57 1.16 -10.81
CA LEU A 418 17.63 0.18 -11.90
C LEU A 418 17.82 0.78 -13.29
N SER A 419 18.06 2.10 -13.40
CA SER A 419 18.07 2.77 -14.70
C SER A 419 19.23 2.36 -15.63
N ASN A 420 20.30 1.72 -15.12
CA ASN A 420 21.53 1.46 -15.88
C ASN A 420 21.95 -0.02 -15.95
N GLY A 421 21.07 -0.96 -15.63
CA GLY A 421 21.47 -2.39 -15.61
C GLY A 421 22.45 -2.78 -14.48
N GLU A 422 22.92 -1.81 -13.73
CA GLU A 422 23.68 -2.05 -12.50
C GLU A 422 22.71 -2.09 -11.32
N ASN A 423 22.85 -3.08 -10.47
CA ASN A 423 22.12 -3.22 -9.20
C ASN A 423 22.57 -2.11 -8.22
N ASN A 424 22.32 -0.84 -8.55
CA ASN A 424 22.65 0.30 -7.70
C ASN A 424 22.02 0.18 -6.31
N TYR A 425 20.88 -0.50 -6.20
CA TYR A 425 20.24 -0.82 -4.93
C TYR A 425 21.17 -1.68 -4.06
N VAL A 426 21.75 -2.75 -4.59
CA VAL A 426 22.75 -3.58 -3.87
C VAL A 426 23.99 -2.74 -3.56
N VAL A 427 24.45 -1.94 -4.51
CA VAL A 427 25.63 -1.04 -4.34
C VAL A 427 25.36 0.00 -3.25
N ASN A 428 24.20 0.62 -3.22
CA ASN A 428 23.82 1.56 -2.16
C ASN A 428 23.59 0.89 -0.82
N LEU A 429 23.09 -0.36 -0.81
CA LEU A 429 22.95 -1.17 0.40
C LEU A 429 24.29 -1.65 0.95
N ILE A 430 25.33 -1.73 0.11
CA ILE A 430 26.70 -2.11 0.49
C ILE A 430 27.58 -0.85 0.70
N LYS A 431 27.03 0.36 0.47
CA LYS A 431 27.76 1.61 0.65
C LYS A 431 28.37 1.69 2.05
N ASN A 432 29.67 1.90 2.14
CA ASN A 432 30.48 1.92 3.36
C ASN A 432 30.78 0.53 3.97
N GLY A 433 30.77 -0.55 3.18
CA GLY A 433 31.14 -1.89 3.65
C GLY A 433 30.13 -2.56 4.59
N LYS A 434 28.92 -1.97 4.71
CA LYS A 434 27.85 -2.47 5.57
C LYS A 434 26.78 -3.18 4.75
N GLN A 435 26.43 -4.39 5.13
CA GLN A 435 25.36 -5.15 4.47
C GLN A 435 24.03 -4.85 5.14
N ILE A 436 23.10 -4.27 4.38
CA ILE A 436 21.73 -4.01 4.84
C ILE A 436 20.84 -5.19 4.47
N THR A 437 20.08 -5.67 5.42
CA THR A 437 19.06 -6.70 5.20
C THR A 437 17.69 -6.06 5.29
N ILE A 438 16.88 -6.24 4.23
CA ILE A 438 15.48 -5.85 4.21
C ILE A 438 14.65 -7.12 4.33
N SER A 439 13.70 -7.11 5.24
CA SER A 439 12.79 -8.23 5.46
C SER A 439 11.35 -7.71 5.55
N ASP A 440 10.41 -8.54 5.14
CA ASP A 440 8.97 -8.32 5.32
C ASP A 440 8.36 -9.46 6.17
N ASP A 441 7.04 -9.55 6.18
CA ASP A 441 6.33 -10.63 6.89
C ASP A 441 6.65 -12.04 6.35
N GLN A 442 7.28 -12.14 5.18
CA GLN A 442 7.64 -13.41 4.52
C GLN A 442 9.14 -13.73 4.63
N GLY A 443 9.93 -12.84 5.20
CA GLY A 443 11.36 -13.01 5.39
C GLY A 443 12.22 -12.05 4.58
N LYS A 444 13.48 -12.43 4.30
CA LYS A 444 14.42 -11.57 3.56
C LYS A 444 13.96 -11.32 2.13
N ILE A 445 13.90 -10.04 1.76
CA ILE A 445 13.59 -9.64 0.39
C ILE A 445 14.81 -9.88 -0.49
N LYS A 446 14.62 -10.67 -1.55
CA LYS A 446 15.64 -10.91 -2.58
C LYS A 446 15.37 -9.98 -3.75
N ILE A 447 16.41 -9.44 -4.32
CA ILE A 447 16.35 -8.65 -5.56
C ILE A 447 16.28 -9.61 -6.74
N GLY A 448 15.41 -9.30 -7.70
CA GLY A 448 15.25 -10.06 -8.94
C GLY A 448 16.36 -9.81 -9.94
N ASP A 449 16.30 -10.50 -11.06
CA ASP A 449 17.23 -10.32 -12.18
C ASP A 449 16.94 -9.01 -12.91
N ALA A 450 17.91 -8.10 -12.92
CA ALA A 450 17.80 -6.78 -13.56
C ALA A 450 17.71 -6.86 -15.09
N SER A 451 18.07 -7.98 -15.72
CA SER A 451 17.95 -8.20 -17.16
C SER A 451 16.50 -8.42 -17.62
N ILE A 452 15.59 -8.68 -16.68
CA ILE A 452 14.17 -8.93 -16.95
C ILE A 452 13.39 -7.62 -16.79
N ASP A 453 12.98 -7.02 -17.92
CA ASP A 453 12.24 -5.75 -17.99
C ASP A 453 10.71 -5.90 -18.07
N ARG A 454 10.21 -7.14 -18.13
CA ARG A 454 8.80 -7.51 -18.22
C ARG A 454 8.58 -8.92 -17.69
N THR A 455 7.37 -9.23 -17.23
CA THR A 455 7.04 -10.59 -16.80
C THR A 455 6.63 -11.44 -17.99
N TYR A 456 7.23 -12.63 -18.12
CA TYR A 456 6.89 -13.62 -19.12
C TYR A 456 5.77 -14.52 -18.62
N LEU A 457 4.83 -14.77 -19.51
CA LEU A 457 3.64 -15.58 -19.26
C LEU A 457 3.65 -16.80 -20.18
N LYS A 458 3.05 -17.88 -19.74
CA LYS A 458 2.89 -19.11 -20.52
C LYS A 458 1.43 -19.54 -20.57
N GLY A 459 1.03 -20.04 -21.72
CA GLY A 459 -0.31 -20.54 -22.00
C GLY A 459 -0.53 -20.71 -23.51
N SER A 460 -1.76 -20.96 -23.92
CA SER A 460 -2.08 -21.05 -25.35
C SER A 460 -2.08 -19.67 -25.98
N ILE A 461 -1.32 -19.49 -27.04
CA ILE A 461 -1.23 -18.24 -27.82
C ILE A 461 -2.46 -18.08 -28.75
N ARG A 462 -3.16 -19.16 -29.02
CA ARG A 462 -4.30 -19.16 -29.95
C ARG A 462 -5.33 -18.09 -29.49
N ASN A 463 -5.70 -17.21 -30.40
CA ASN A 463 -6.64 -16.10 -30.17
C ASN A 463 -6.13 -15.03 -29.19
N LEU A 464 -4.82 -14.93 -28.93
CA LEU A 464 -4.25 -13.82 -28.19
C LEU A 464 -3.69 -12.76 -29.13
N ALA A 465 -3.78 -11.51 -28.71
CA ALA A 465 -3.18 -10.36 -29.39
C ALA A 465 -2.59 -9.39 -28.37
N PRO A 466 -1.54 -8.64 -28.75
CA PRO A 466 -1.04 -7.52 -27.94
C PRO A 466 -2.17 -6.55 -27.59
N GLY A 467 -2.15 -6.01 -26.39
CA GLY A 467 -3.18 -5.11 -25.90
C GLY A 467 -4.42 -5.77 -25.29
N MET A 468 -4.61 -7.09 -25.43
CA MET A 468 -5.68 -7.79 -24.72
C MET A 468 -5.50 -7.66 -23.21
N LEU A 469 -6.63 -7.48 -22.51
CA LEU A 469 -6.61 -7.31 -21.07
C LEU A 469 -6.35 -8.61 -20.33
N ILE A 470 -5.36 -8.64 -19.47
CA ILE A 470 -5.20 -9.70 -18.47
C ILE A 470 -5.68 -9.23 -17.11
N ARG A 471 -6.31 -10.12 -16.37
CA ARG A 471 -6.76 -9.93 -15.00
C ARG A 471 -6.20 -11.04 -14.14
N GLN A 472 -5.55 -10.65 -13.02
CA GLN A 472 -5.07 -11.63 -12.04
C GLN A 472 -6.24 -12.35 -11.39
N THR A 473 -6.14 -13.68 -11.27
CA THR A 473 -7.10 -14.52 -10.56
C THR A 473 -6.56 -14.91 -9.19
N LYS A 474 -7.47 -15.24 -8.29
CA LYS A 474 -7.13 -15.78 -6.96
C LYS A 474 -6.50 -17.16 -7.03
#